data_ac12c30146bce0fc91f62c5b81a3aca8
#
_entry.id   ac12c30146bce0fc91f62c5b81a3aca8
#
_cell.length_a   1.000
_cell.length_b   1.000
_cell.length_c   1.000
_cell.angle_alpha   90.00
_cell.angle_beta   90.00
_cell.angle_gamma   90.00
#
_symmetry.space_group_name_H-M   'P 1'
#
loop_
_entity.id
_entity.type
_entity.pdbx_description
1 polymer ?
#
loop_
_entity_poly.entity_id
_entity_poly.type
_entity_poly.pdbx_seq_one_letter_code
_entity_poly.pdbx_strand_id
1 'polypeptide(L)'
;VSIVDAETGRPRVLREKCTTCIYRPGNLMHLRDGRREEMERDSLANGSWITCHQTLPYGSHPEHGEAICRGFADVHGEESAGIRFAAALGGMVEVDRP
;
A
#
# COMPACT_ATOMS: atom_id res chain seq x y z
N VAL A 1 -2.03 -9.33 -12.07
CA VAL A 1 -0.78 -8.92 -11.42
C VAL A 1 -0.95 -9.06 -9.92
N SER A 2 -0.03 -9.74 -9.30
CA SER A 2 -0.09 -10.01 -7.86
C SER A 2 0.76 -9.03 -7.08
N ILE A 3 0.29 -8.66 -5.90
CA ILE A 3 1.08 -7.88 -4.95
C ILE A 3 2.14 -8.74 -4.26
N VAL A 4 2.03 -10.05 -4.40
CA VAL A 4 2.97 -11.00 -3.81
C VAL A 4 4.20 -11.14 -4.69
N ASP A 5 5.39 -11.01 -4.08
CA ASP A 5 6.64 -11.22 -4.79
C ASP A 5 6.82 -12.70 -5.16
N ALA A 6 7.09 -12.97 -6.43
CA ALA A 6 7.18 -14.34 -6.94
C ALA A 6 8.36 -15.13 -6.34
N GLU A 7 9.46 -14.44 -6.00
CA GLU A 7 10.65 -15.10 -5.49
C GLU A 7 10.52 -15.51 -4.03
N THR A 8 9.88 -14.66 -3.23
CA THR A 8 9.80 -14.88 -1.78
C THR A 8 8.44 -15.38 -1.32
N GLY A 9 7.40 -15.24 -2.13
CA GLY A 9 6.02 -15.56 -1.74
C GLY A 9 5.44 -14.58 -0.72
N ARG A 10 6.07 -13.43 -0.51
CA ARG A 10 5.64 -12.44 0.47
C ARG A 10 5.13 -11.18 -0.20
N PRO A 11 4.16 -10.45 0.42
CA PRO A 11 3.65 -9.20 -0.15
C PRO A 11 4.75 -8.15 -0.28
N ARG A 12 4.67 -7.35 -1.34
CA ARG A 12 5.58 -6.21 -1.54
C ARG A 12 5.02 -4.97 -0.88
N VAL A 13 5.89 -4.21 -0.23
CA VAL A 13 5.58 -2.90 0.33
C VAL A 13 6.63 -1.92 -0.17
N LEU A 14 6.22 -0.68 -0.45
CA LEU A 14 7.19 0.33 -0.85
C LEU A 14 8.14 0.63 0.33
N ARG A 15 9.43 0.80 0.01
CA ARG A 15 10.43 1.15 1.00
C ARG A 15 10.20 2.56 1.54
N GLU A 16 9.70 3.45 0.69
CA GLU A 16 9.35 4.82 1.04
C GLU A 16 8.09 5.25 0.29
N LYS A 17 7.45 6.32 0.76
CA LYS A 17 6.23 6.84 0.13
C LYS A 17 6.49 7.22 -1.32
N CYS A 18 5.56 6.90 -2.22
CA CYS A 18 5.66 7.35 -3.60
C CYS A 18 5.54 8.89 -3.66
N THR A 19 5.88 9.48 -4.82
CA THR A 19 5.95 10.93 -4.95
C THR A 19 4.63 11.64 -4.72
N THR A 20 3.51 10.97 -4.96
CA THR A 20 2.17 11.53 -4.77
C THR A 20 1.35 10.77 -3.74
N CYS A 21 2.01 10.13 -2.77
CA CYS A 21 1.35 9.33 -1.75
C CYS A 21 0.25 10.11 -1.05
N ILE A 22 -0.89 9.44 -0.80
CA ILE A 22 -2.03 10.06 -0.12
C ILE A 22 -1.70 10.50 1.31
N TYR A 23 -0.59 10.03 1.87
CA TYR A 23 -0.12 10.42 3.21
C TYR A 23 0.88 11.57 3.18
N ARG A 24 1.22 12.11 2.01
CA ARG A 24 2.03 13.31 1.91
C ARG A 24 1.15 14.54 2.05
N PRO A 25 1.67 15.64 2.64
CA PRO A 25 0.91 16.88 2.74
C PRO A 25 0.58 17.46 1.37
N GLY A 26 -0.49 18.24 1.29
CA GLY A 26 -0.87 18.93 0.07
C GLY A 26 -1.89 18.21 -0.79
N ASN A 27 -2.38 17.05 -0.36
CA ASN A 27 -3.39 16.29 -1.09
C ASN A 27 -3.04 16.16 -2.58
N LEU A 28 -1.88 15.59 -2.87
CA LEU A 28 -1.32 15.52 -4.22
C LEU A 28 -2.18 14.73 -5.21
N MET A 29 -3.06 13.85 -4.70
CA MET A 29 -4.00 13.07 -5.50
C MET A 29 -5.33 13.81 -5.72
N HIS A 30 -5.49 14.98 -5.14
CA HIS A 30 -6.73 15.75 -5.22
C HIS A 30 -7.96 14.95 -4.75
N LEU A 31 -7.79 14.22 -3.66
CA LEU A 31 -8.90 13.46 -3.08
C LEU A 31 -9.93 14.41 -2.45
N ARG A 32 -11.21 14.05 -2.57
CA ARG A 32 -12.26 14.81 -1.87
C ARG A 32 -12.11 14.65 -0.36
N ASP A 33 -12.66 15.60 0.39
CA ASP A 33 -12.62 15.55 1.84
C ASP A 33 -13.19 14.23 2.36
N GLY A 34 -12.46 13.59 3.29
CA GLY A 34 -12.88 12.33 3.89
C GLY A 34 -12.62 11.08 3.06
N ARG A 35 -12.14 11.23 1.81
CA ARG A 35 -11.90 10.05 0.95
C ARG A 35 -10.79 9.16 1.48
N ARG A 36 -9.70 9.76 1.97
CA ARG A 36 -8.59 8.96 2.54
C ARG A 36 -9.07 8.16 3.75
N GLU A 37 -9.81 8.80 4.65
CA GLU A 37 -10.34 8.15 5.84
C GLU A 37 -11.32 7.04 5.49
N GLU A 38 -12.09 7.24 4.42
CA GLU A 38 -13.01 6.22 3.91
C GLU A 38 -12.24 5.00 3.40
N MET A 39 -11.16 5.23 2.64
CA MET A 39 -10.31 4.15 2.13
C MET A 39 -9.65 3.39 3.27
N GLU A 40 -9.16 4.10 4.27
CA GLU A 40 -8.56 3.49 5.46
C GLU A 40 -9.56 2.60 6.20
N ARG A 41 -10.75 3.13 6.44
CA ARG A 41 -11.81 2.41 7.14
C ARG A 41 -12.21 1.14 6.40
N ASP A 42 -12.41 1.26 5.08
CA ASP A 42 -12.81 0.11 4.26
C ASP A 42 -11.73 -0.97 4.24
N SER A 43 -10.46 -0.56 4.10
CA SER A 43 -9.34 -1.49 4.09
C SER A 43 -9.21 -2.23 5.43
N LEU A 44 -9.32 -1.52 6.54
CA LEU A 44 -9.22 -2.12 7.86
C LEU A 44 -10.40 -3.04 8.16
N ALA A 45 -11.60 -2.65 7.74
CA ALA A 45 -12.80 -3.46 7.94
C ALA A 45 -12.73 -4.78 7.18
N ASN A 46 -12.06 -4.79 6.02
CA ASN A 46 -11.90 -5.99 5.19
C ASN A 46 -10.61 -6.76 5.51
N GLY A 47 -9.86 -6.36 6.53
CA GLY A 47 -8.61 -7.01 6.89
C GLY A 47 -7.54 -6.88 5.82
N SER A 48 -7.56 -5.80 5.05
CA SER A 48 -6.72 -5.60 3.89
C SER A 48 -5.79 -4.39 4.07
N TRP A 49 -5.30 -3.85 2.97
CA TRP A 49 -4.39 -2.70 2.93
C TRP A 49 -4.74 -1.80 1.76
N ILE A 50 -4.08 -0.63 1.70
CA ILE A 50 -4.17 0.26 0.56
C ILE A 50 -2.96 -0.03 -0.34
N THR A 51 -3.20 -0.36 -1.61
CA THR A 51 -2.15 -0.53 -2.61
C THR A 51 -1.70 0.84 -3.11
N CYS A 52 -0.39 1.02 -3.33
CA CYS A 52 0.14 2.26 -3.89
C CYS A 52 -0.55 2.56 -5.23
N HIS A 53 -1.16 3.74 -5.33
CA HIS A 53 -1.93 4.11 -6.52
C HIS A 53 -1.09 4.17 -7.81
N GLN A 54 0.20 4.46 -7.70
CA GLN A 54 1.08 4.51 -8.87
C GLN A 54 1.41 3.12 -9.42
N THR A 55 1.31 2.08 -8.59
CA THR A 55 1.65 0.71 -9.00
C THR A 55 0.44 -0.13 -9.42
N LEU A 56 -0.75 0.44 -9.39
CA LEU A 56 -1.96 -0.25 -9.85
C LEU A 56 -1.89 -0.46 -11.36
N PRO A 57 -2.60 -1.48 -11.91
CA PRO A 57 -2.61 -1.72 -13.36
C PRO A 57 -3.05 -0.50 -14.18
N TYR A 58 -3.87 0.36 -13.62
CA TYR A 58 -4.34 1.59 -14.25
C TYR A 58 -3.65 2.84 -13.70
N GLY A 59 -2.59 2.66 -12.93
CA GLY A 59 -1.82 3.77 -12.36
C GLY A 59 -0.76 4.29 -13.33
N SER A 60 0.07 5.22 -12.85
CA SER A 60 1.11 5.85 -13.68
C SER A 60 2.32 4.95 -13.93
N HIS A 61 2.53 3.92 -13.11
CA HIS A 61 3.69 3.02 -13.21
C HIS A 61 3.27 1.56 -13.07
N PRO A 62 2.39 1.06 -13.96
CA PRO A 62 1.90 -0.32 -13.84
C PRO A 62 3.01 -1.36 -14.03
N GLU A 63 4.07 -1.01 -14.74
CA GLU A 63 5.22 -1.89 -14.97
C GLU A 63 5.99 -2.21 -13.69
N HIS A 64 5.86 -1.38 -12.67
CA HIS A 64 6.50 -1.61 -11.36
C HIS A 64 5.95 -2.86 -10.67
N GLY A 65 4.69 -3.15 -10.88
CA GLY A 65 3.99 -4.20 -10.15
C GLY A 65 3.42 -3.68 -8.82
N GLU A 66 2.29 -4.20 -8.41
CA GLU A 66 1.57 -3.71 -7.24
C GLU A 66 2.38 -3.84 -5.96
N ALA A 67 2.31 -2.83 -5.11
CA ALA A 67 2.96 -2.82 -3.79
C ALA A 67 2.09 -2.07 -2.80
N ILE A 68 2.17 -2.48 -1.54
CA ILE A 68 1.42 -1.84 -0.45
C ILE A 68 1.90 -0.40 -0.28
N CYS A 69 0.97 0.52 -0.10
CA CYS A 69 1.27 1.92 0.17
C CYS A 69 2.11 2.04 1.44
N ARG A 70 3.28 2.66 1.35
CA ARG A 70 4.17 2.81 2.51
C ARG A 70 3.54 3.65 3.61
N GLY A 71 2.84 4.71 3.25
CA GLY A 71 2.16 5.55 4.24
C GLY A 71 1.12 4.78 5.04
N PHE A 72 0.34 3.94 4.35
CA PHE A 72 -0.64 3.09 5.03
C PHE A 72 0.04 2.09 5.97
N ALA A 73 1.12 1.45 5.50
CA ALA A 73 1.85 0.48 6.33
C ALA A 73 2.42 1.14 7.59
N ASP A 74 2.94 2.37 7.47
CA ASP A 74 3.49 3.08 8.62
C ASP A 74 2.43 3.46 9.65
N VAL A 75 1.26 3.91 9.20
CA VAL A 75 0.20 4.41 10.07
C VAL A 75 -0.69 3.29 10.60
N HIS A 76 -1.04 2.34 9.76
CA HIS A 76 -2.04 1.32 10.07
C HIS A 76 -1.54 -0.12 9.99
N GLY A 77 -0.23 -0.33 9.88
CA GLY A 77 0.33 -1.67 9.75
C GLY A 77 -0.04 -2.60 10.89
N GLU A 78 -0.11 -2.08 12.10
CA GLU A 78 -0.46 -2.87 13.28
C GLU A 78 -1.97 -3.14 13.38
N GLU A 79 -2.79 -2.35 12.69
CA GLU A 79 -4.24 -2.49 12.71
C GLU A 79 -4.75 -3.38 11.57
N SER A 80 -4.01 -3.47 10.47
CA SER A 80 -4.42 -4.25 9.30
C SER A 80 -4.22 -5.74 9.57
N ALA A 81 -5.30 -6.51 9.52
CA ALA A 81 -5.22 -7.96 9.70
C ALA A 81 -4.34 -8.61 8.63
N GLY A 82 -4.41 -8.14 7.39
CA GLY A 82 -3.60 -8.66 6.30
C GLY A 82 -2.12 -8.42 6.50
N ILE A 83 -1.73 -7.21 6.94
CA ILE A 83 -0.33 -6.89 7.20
C ILE A 83 0.18 -7.66 8.42
N ARG A 84 -0.63 -7.78 9.47
CA ARG A 84 -0.26 -8.57 10.65
C ARG A 84 -0.06 -10.04 10.30
N PHE A 85 -0.91 -10.58 9.44
CA PHE A 85 -0.79 -11.96 8.97
C PHE A 85 0.51 -12.15 8.19
N ALA A 86 0.81 -11.22 7.28
CA ALA A 86 2.07 -11.24 6.52
C ALA A 86 3.29 -11.19 7.45
N ALA A 87 3.24 -10.33 8.48
CA ALA A 87 4.33 -10.22 9.46
C ALA A 87 4.55 -11.54 10.20
N ALA A 88 3.46 -12.24 10.55
CA ALA A 88 3.54 -13.54 11.23
C ALA A 88 4.13 -14.63 10.35
N LEU A 89 4.00 -14.50 9.02
CA LEU A 89 4.51 -15.48 8.05
C LEU A 89 5.91 -15.15 7.51
N GLY A 90 6.61 -14.21 8.10
CA GLY A 90 7.97 -13.86 7.70
C GLY A 90 8.17 -12.44 7.21
N GLY A 91 7.12 -11.64 7.21
CA GLY A 91 7.19 -10.23 6.86
C GLY A 91 6.89 -9.93 5.41
N MET A 92 7.11 -8.68 5.04
CA MET A 92 6.91 -8.17 3.70
C MET A 92 8.26 -7.88 3.04
N VAL A 93 8.27 -7.86 1.70
CA VAL A 93 9.46 -7.49 0.93
C VAL A 93 9.39 -6.01 0.63
N GLU A 94 10.41 -5.27 1.03
CA GLU A 94 10.51 -3.85 0.68
C GLU A 94 11.05 -3.70 -0.73
N VAL A 95 10.37 -2.87 -1.52
CA VAL A 95 10.78 -2.56 -2.89
C VAL A 95 10.87 -1.06 -3.08
N ASP A 96 11.69 -0.63 -4.03
CA ASP A 96 11.83 0.80 -4.31
C ASP A 96 10.53 1.35 -4.89
N ARG A 97 10.28 2.63 -4.63
CA ARG A 97 9.13 3.33 -5.23
C ARG A 97 9.33 3.49 -6.73
N PRO A 98 8.23 3.60 -7.49
CA PRO A 98 8.31 3.81 -8.93
C PRO A 98 8.98 5.13 -9.30
#